data_8966e579f1c7d915275eee3f3f124237
#
_entry.id   8966e579f1c7d915275eee3f3f124237
#
_cell.length_a   1.000
_cell.length_b   1.000
_cell.length_c   1.000
_cell.angle_alpha   90.00
_cell.angle_beta   90.00
_cell.angle_gamma   90.00
#
_symmetry.space_group_name_H-M   'P 1'
#
loop_
_entity.id
_entity.type
_entity.pdbx_description
1 polymer ?
#
loop_
_entity_poly.entity_id
_entity_poly.type
_entity_poly.pdbx_seq_one_letter_code
_entity_poly.pdbx_strand_id
1 'polypeptide(L)'
;WNMGAKVTIDSSTLVNKGLEVMEAKWLFGTDNIKVLVHRQSVVHSMVEFVDNGVIAQLGAPDMRLPIQYALTYPNRLPMKNNELDFTKYPSLTFDEPDTDTFYALKLAYDALKDGGIKPTVFNSADEAVELFMQGKISYLGISDAIAKAMSEIKNIENPTISDIWETDKLAREIVYRLEKESLI
;
A
#
# COMPACT_ATOMS: atom_id res chain seq x y z
N TRP A 1 8.13 -13.38 -2.81
CA TRP A 1 9.30 -13.57 -1.93
C TRP A 1 8.91 -13.56 -0.47
N ASN A 2 9.77 -14.06 0.42
CA ASN A 2 9.41 -14.24 1.82
C ASN A 2 9.40 -12.90 2.56
N MET A 3 8.26 -12.54 3.12
CA MET A 3 8.03 -11.32 3.90
C MET A 3 7.38 -11.67 5.25
N GLY A 4 7.25 -10.69 6.15
CA GLY A 4 6.47 -10.87 7.38
C GLY A 4 5.00 -11.19 7.08
N ALA A 5 4.30 -11.83 8.02
CA ALA A 5 2.93 -12.31 7.84
C ALA A 5 1.98 -11.17 7.43
N LYS A 6 1.98 -10.04 8.17
CA LYS A 6 1.13 -8.89 7.85
C LYS A 6 1.38 -8.36 6.44
N VAL A 7 2.65 -8.06 6.09
CA VAL A 7 3.00 -7.52 4.77
C VAL A 7 2.63 -8.47 3.63
N THR A 8 2.65 -9.78 3.87
CA THR A 8 2.21 -10.78 2.90
C THR A 8 0.72 -10.65 2.60
N ILE A 9 -0.11 -10.45 3.62
CA ILE A 9 -1.55 -10.24 3.45
C ILE A 9 -1.83 -8.88 2.80
N ASP A 10 -1.21 -7.81 3.30
CA ASP A 10 -1.35 -6.46 2.75
C ASP A 10 -0.97 -6.40 1.26
N SER A 11 0.07 -7.14 0.86
CA SER A 11 0.49 -7.24 -0.54
C SER A 11 -0.49 -8.05 -1.38
N SER A 12 -1.02 -9.15 -0.84
CA SER A 12 -1.96 -10.01 -1.57
C SER A 12 -3.32 -9.36 -1.78
N THR A 13 -3.73 -8.45 -0.88
CA THR A 13 -4.98 -7.67 -0.98
C THR A 13 -4.80 -6.36 -1.75
N LEU A 14 -3.56 -5.98 -2.08
CA LEU A 14 -3.16 -4.66 -2.57
C LEU A 14 -3.45 -3.50 -1.58
N VAL A 15 -3.71 -3.76 -0.30
CA VAL A 15 -3.76 -2.73 0.75
C VAL A 15 -2.40 -2.05 0.85
N ASN A 16 -1.30 -2.81 0.93
CA ASN A 16 0.05 -2.24 0.95
C ASN A 16 0.29 -1.31 -0.24
N LYS A 17 -0.14 -1.70 -1.43
CA LYS A 17 0.01 -0.86 -2.62
C LYS A 17 -0.84 0.41 -2.53
N GLY A 18 -2.02 0.33 -1.92
CA GLY A 18 -2.84 1.50 -1.61
C GLY A 18 -2.13 2.49 -0.67
N LEU A 19 -1.49 1.98 0.39
CA LEU A 19 -0.68 2.79 1.31
C LEU A 19 0.50 3.45 0.58
N GLU A 20 1.21 2.69 -0.27
CA GLU A 20 2.33 3.22 -1.06
C GLU A 20 1.90 4.33 -2.05
N VAL A 21 0.70 4.25 -2.62
CA VAL A 21 0.15 5.35 -3.45
C VAL A 21 -0.05 6.61 -2.62
N MET A 22 -0.57 6.46 -1.38
CA MET A 22 -0.72 7.58 -0.45
C MET A 22 0.64 8.18 -0.06
N GLU A 23 1.60 7.33 0.28
CA GLU A 23 2.98 7.75 0.59
C GLU A 23 3.61 8.52 -0.57
N ALA A 24 3.50 8.01 -1.79
CA ALA A 24 4.04 8.66 -2.97
C ALA A 24 3.41 10.04 -3.22
N LYS A 25 2.09 10.18 -3.03
CA LYS A 25 1.42 11.49 -3.11
C LYS A 25 2.01 12.51 -2.13
N TRP A 26 2.18 12.12 -0.88
CA TRP A 26 2.70 13.02 0.15
C TRP A 26 4.19 13.32 -0.01
N LEU A 27 5.00 12.32 -0.40
CA LEU A 27 6.44 12.49 -0.58
C LEU A 27 6.80 13.31 -1.82
N PHE A 28 6.05 13.14 -2.90
CA PHE A 28 6.37 13.79 -4.20
C PHE A 28 5.42 14.91 -4.58
N GLY A 29 4.35 15.14 -3.83
CA GLY A 29 3.38 16.23 -4.08
C GLY A 29 2.67 16.10 -5.42
N THR A 30 2.39 14.87 -5.87
CA THR A 30 1.75 14.59 -7.16
C THR A 30 0.58 13.63 -7.02
N ASP A 31 -0.45 13.84 -7.84
CA ASP A 31 -1.58 12.91 -7.98
C ASP A 31 -1.40 11.96 -9.18
N ASN A 32 -0.37 12.17 -10.01
CA ASN A 32 -0.08 11.33 -11.18
C ASN A 32 0.72 10.09 -10.76
N ILE A 33 0.05 9.19 -10.04
CA ILE A 33 0.63 7.95 -9.53
C ILE A 33 -0.13 6.77 -10.14
N LYS A 34 0.59 5.90 -10.83
CA LYS A 34 0.05 4.68 -11.44
C LYS A 34 0.62 3.45 -10.76
N VAL A 35 -0.21 2.44 -10.58
CA VAL A 35 0.18 1.12 -10.10
C VAL A 35 0.24 0.16 -11.28
N LEU A 36 1.31 -0.62 -11.35
CA LEU A 36 1.45 -1.74 -12.26
C LEU A 36 1.73 -3.01 -11.47
N VAL A 37 1.15 -4.11 -11.90
CA VAL A 37 1.47 -5.44 -11.38
C VAL A 37 2.64 -6.01 -12.15
N HIS A 38 3.75 -6.28 -11.46
CA HIS A 38 4.98 -6.81 -12.04
C HIS A 38 5.37 -8.12 -11.32
N ARG A 39 4.98 -9.26 -11.90
CA ARG A 39 5.07 -10.59 -11.25
C ARG A 39 6.50 -11.02 -10.94
N GLN A 40 7.47 -10.60 -11.75
CA GLN A 40 8.88 -10.93 -11.54
C GLN A 40 9.48 -10.20 -10.34
N SER A 41 8.86 -9.11 -9.89
CA SER A 41 9.29 -8.32 -8.72
C SER A 41 10.76 -7.89 -8.77
N VAL A 42 11.27 -7.55 -9.95
CA VAL A 42 12.63 -7.01 -10.15
C VAL A 42 12.63 -5.52 -10.45
N VAL A 43 11.53 -4.98 -10.96
CA VAL A 43 11.29 -3.52 -11.07
C VAL A 43 10.47 -3.10 -9.85
N HIS A 44 11.00 -2.18 -9.06
CA HIS A 44 10.37 -1.76 -7.80
C HIS A 44 9.70 -0.39 -7.89
N SER A 45 10.22 0.50 -8.73
CA SER A 45 9.62 1.80 -9.00
C SER A 45 10.04 2.32 -10.36
N MET A 46 9.22 3.22 -10.93
CA MET A 46 9.50 3.91 -12.18
C MET A 46 9.13 5.39 -12.05
N VAL A 47 9.90 6.25 -12.70
CA VAL A 47 9.59 7.67 -12.84
C VAL A 47 9.47 7.98 -14.33
N GLU A 48 8.30 8.48 -14.73
CA GLU A 48 8.03 8.99 -16.07
C GLU A 48 8.23 10.51 -16.06
N PHE A 49 9.04 11.00 -16.99
CA PHE A 49 9.35 12.43 -17.13
C PHE A 49 8.41 13.10 -18.13
N VAL A 50 8.43 14.42 -18.15
CA VAL A 50 7.58 15.26 -19.04
C VAL A 50 7.81 15.03 -20.53
N ASP A 51 8.94 14.44 -20.89
CA ASP A 51 9.31 14.07 -22.27
C ASP A 51 8.95 12.60 -22.60
N ASN A 52 8.18 11.94 -21.72
CA ASN A 52 7.82 10.51 -21.75
C ASN A 52 9.02 9.55 -21.59
N GLY A 53 10.20 10.05 -21.23
CA GLY A 53 11.31 9.20 -20.81
C GLY A 53 10.97 8.51 -19.47
N VAL A 54 11.30 7.21 -19.33
CA VAL A 54 11.05 6.44 -18.10
C VAL A 54 12.36 5.92 -17.54
N ILE A 55 12.59 6.16 -16.25
CA ILE A 55 13.69 5.55 -15.50
C ILE A 55 13.11 4.61 -14.45
N ALA A 56 13.63 3.38 -14.40
CA ALA A 56 13.22 2.36 -13.46
C ALA A 56 14.35 2.00 -12.48
N GLN A 57 13.98 1.75 -11.23
CA GLN A 57 14.87 1.14 -10.26
C GLN A 57 14.65 -0.38 -10.29
N LEU A 58 15.72 -1.11 -10.57
CA LEU A 58 15.72 -2.57 -10.62
C LEU A 58 16.68 -3.15 -9.56
N GLY A 59 16.33 -4.34 -9.08
CA GLY A 59 17.16 -5.09 -8.12
C GLY A 59 16.56 -6.46 -7.80
N ALA A 60 17.35 -7.34 -7.23
CA ALA A 60 16.79 -8.52 -6.57
C ALA A 60 15.91 -8.08 -5.38
N PRO A 61 14.80 -8.77 -5.08
CA PRO A 61 13.92 -8.43 -3.96
C PRO A 61 14.66 -8.59 -2.62
N ASP A 62 15.16 -7.49 -2.08
CA ASP A 62 15.91 -7.45 -0.83
C ASP A 62 15.82 -6.05 -0.19
N MET A 63 15.10 -5.94 0.91
CA MET A 63 14.90 -4.69 1.63
C MET A 63 16.18 -4.08 2.19
N ARG A 64 17.25 -4.85 2.33
CA ARG A 64 18.55 -4.31 2.78
C ARG A 64 19.10 -3.29 1.79
N LEU A 65 18.80 -3.43 0.50
CA LEU A 65 19.28 -2.52 -0.53
C LEU A 65 18.75 -1.08 -0.34
N PRO A 66 17.43 -0.84 -0.30
CA PRO A 66 16.89 0.49 -0.07
C PRO A 66 17.22 1.04 1.32
N ILE A 67 17.24 0.19 2.36
CA ILE A 67 17.60 0.60 3.72
C ILE A 67 19.05 1.08 3.78
N GLN A 68 20.00 0.31 3.23
CA GLN A 68 21.41 0.71 3.18
C GLN A 68 21.56 2.04 2.44
N TYR A 69 20.92 2.19 1.27
CA TYR A 69 21.04 3.42 0.49
C TYR A 69 20.45 4.63 1.21
N ALA A 70 19.32 4.46 1.90
CA ALA A 70 18.73 5.53 2.70
C ALA A 70 19.68 6.01 3.82
N LEU A 71 20.39 5.06 4.46
CA LEU A 71 21.34 5.36 5.54
C LEU A 71 22.66 5.97 5.03
N THR A 72 23.05 5.69 3.79
CA THR A 72 24.35 6.10 3.25
C THR A 72 24.27 7.17 2.17
N TYR A 73 23.04 7.62 1.86
CA TYR A 73 22.79 8.62 0.82
C TYR A 73 23.77 9.83 0.92
N PRO A 74 24.34 10.32 -0.19
CA PRO A 74 24.13 9.88 -1.57
C PRO A 74 25.06 8.74 -2.03
N ASN A 75 25.84 8.16 -1.13
CA ASN A 75 26.85 7.16 -1.46
C ASN A 75 26.22 5.77 -1.59
N ARG A 76 26.71 4.99 -2.59
CA ARG A 76 26.36 3.57 -2.72
C ARG A 76 27.52 2.73 -2.24
N LEU A 77 27.29 1.99 -1.15
CA LEU A 77 28.29 1.10 -0.56
C LEU A 77 28.13 -0.32 -1.11
N PRO A 78 29.24 -1.09 -1.18
CA PRO A 78 29.17 -2.50 -1.56
C PRO A 78 28.24 -3.28 -0.63
N MET A 79 27.45 -4.17 -1.20
CA MET A 79 26.57 -5.06 -0.46
C MET A 79 26.76 -6.51 -0.94
N LYS A 80 26.82 -7.44 0.01
CA LYS A 80 26.78 -8.87 -0.27
C LYS A 80 25.31 -9.32 -0.31
N ASN A 81 24.67 -9.11 -1.44
CA ASN A 81 23.30 -9.56 -1.72
C ASN A 81 23.29 -10.34 -3.03
N ASN A 82 22.13 -10.89 -3.37
CA ASN A 82 21.93 -11.50 -4.68
C ASN A 82 22.01 -10.44 -5.77
N GLU A 83 22.93 -10.60 -6.72
CA GLU A 83 22.98 -9.77 -7.90
C GLU A 83 21.76 -10.06 -8.81
N LEU A 84 21.25 -9.02 -9.45
CA LEU A 84 20.21 -9.19 -10.46
C LEU A 84 20.84 -9.73 -11.75
N ASP A 85 20.59 -10.99 -12.02
CA ASP A 85 21.05 -11.68 -13.23
C ASP A 85 19.97 -11.59 -14.32
N PHE A 86 20.14 -10.68 -15.26
CA PHE A 86 19.19 -10.46 -16.36
C PHE A 86 19.02 -11.68 -17.28
N THR A 87 19.95 -12.62 -17.28
CA THR A 87 19.79 -13.86 -18.06
C THR A 87 18.68 -14.76 -17.53
N LYS A 88 18.31 -14.60 -16.26
CA LYS A 88 17.18 -15.28 -15.62
C LYS A 88 15.84 -14.61 -15.87
N TYR A 89 15.85 -13.39 -16.40
CA TYR A 89 14.65 -12.56 -16.67
C TYR A 89 14.64 -12.15 -18.13
N PRO A 90 14.38 -13.07 -19.07
CA PRO A 90 14.42 -12.78 -20.53
C PRO A 90 13.32 -11.81 -20.97
N SER A 91 12.28 -11.64 -20.16
CA SER A 91 11.21 -10.66 -20.35
C SER A 91 10.72 -10.13 -19.02
N LEU A 92 10.32 -8.87 -19.00
CA LEU A 92 9.63 -8.22 -17.88
C LEU A 92 8.18 -7.95 -18.33
N THR A 93 7.23 -8.36 -17.51
CA THR A 93 5.79 -8.19 -17.80
C THR A 93 5.16 -7.21 -16.83
N PHE A 94 4.24 -6.43 -17.33
CA PHE A 94 3.49 -5.44 -16.56
C PHE A 94 2.02 -5.55 -16.93
N ASP A 95 1.18 -5.68 -15.91
CA ASP A 95 -0.27 -5.76 -16.04
C ASP A 95 -0.90 -4.57 -15.30
N GLU A 96 -2.06 -4.12 -15.74
CA GLU A 96 -2.88 -3.22 -14.95
C GLU A 96 -3.48 -3.97 -13.75
N PRO A 97 -3.59 -3.33 -12.57
CA PRO A 97 -4.23 -3.96 -11.43
C PRO A 97 -5.75 -4.10 -11.68
N ASP A 98 -6.28 -5.28 -11.40
CA ASP A 98 -7.73 -5.53 -11.39
C ASP A 98 -8.33 -4.94 -10.10
N THR A 99 -8.79 -3.70 -10.17
CA THR A 99 -9.36 -2.98 -9.02
C THR A 99 -10.76 -3.45 -8.63
N ASP A 100 -11.42 -4.26 -9.45
CA ASP A 100 -12.70 -4.89 -9.09
C ASP A 100 -12.46 -6.09 -8.19
N THR A 101 -11.48 -6.93 -8.51
CA THR A 101 -11.06 -8.05 -7.66
C THR A 101 -10.28 -7.56 -6.43
N PHE A 102 -9.35 -6.62 -6.60
CA PHE A 102 -8.54 -6.05 -5.51
C PHE A 102 -9.12 -4.72 -5.05
N TYR A 103 -10.31 -4.79 -4.46
CA TYR A 103 -11.12 -3.62 -4.12
C TYR A 103 -10.41 -2.65 -3.16
N ALA A 104 -9.52 -3.13 -2.30
CA ALA A 104 -8.76 -2.28 -1.39
C ALA A 104 -7.92 -1.21 -2.12
N LEU A 105 -7.34 -1.53 -3.29
CA LEU A 105 -6.61 -0.53 -4.07
C LEU A 105 -7.52 0.58 -4.59
N LYS A 106 -8.74 0.24 -5.03
CA LYS A 106 -9.75 1.23 -5.43
C LYS A 106 -10.12 2.14 -4.26
N LEU A 107 -10.36 1.56 -3.07
CA LEU A 107 -10.66 2.33 -1.86
C LEU A 107 -9.52 3.30 -1.49
N ALA A 108 -8.27 2.93 -1.72
CA ALA A 108 -7.14 3.82 -1.51
C ALA A 108 -7.17 5.02 -2.46
N TYR A 109 -7.45 4.80 -3.75
CA TYR A 109 -7.63 5.89 -4.71
C TYR A 109 -8.83 6.78 -4.36
N ASP A 110 -9.94 6.19 -3.93
CA ASP A 110 -11.12 6.93 -3.48
C ASP A 110 -10.78 7.78 -2.24
N ALA A 111 -10.05 7.22 -1.25
CA ALA A 111 -9.60 7.96 -0.08
C ALA A 111 -8.70 9.16 -0.44
N LEU A 112 -7.80 9.00 -1.41
CA LEU A 112 -6.96 10.10 -1.90
C LEU A 112 -7.74 11.16 -2.65
N LYS A 113 -8.72 10.76 -3.44
CA LYS A 113 -9.60 11.66 -4.18
C LYS A 113 -10.48 12.49 -3.24
N ASP A 114 -11.05 11.85 -2.22
CA ASP A 114 -11.85 12.52 -1.20
C ASP A 114 -11.00 13.44 -0.32
N GLY A 115 -9.74 13.08 -0.11
CA GLY A 115 -8.77 13.85 0.66
C GLY A 115 -9.14 13.97 2.14
N GLY A 116 -8.65 15.04 2.78
CA GLY A 116 -8.93 15.32 4.18
C GLY A 116 -8.52 14.17 5.10
N ILE A 117 -9.46 13.66 5.92
CA ILE A 117 -9.22 12.58 6.89
C ILE A 117 -9.31 11.17 6.28
N LYS A 118 -9.81 11.00 5.04
CA LYS A 118 -10.07 9.68 4.44
C LYS A 118 -8.84 8.78 4.32
N PRO A 119 -7.63 9.29 3.97
CA PRO A 119 -6.42 8.48 4.02
C PRO A 119 -6.12 7.89 5.41
N THR A 120 -6.39 8.64 6.48
CA THR A 120 -6.27 8.13 7.85
C THR A 120 -7.25 6.99 8.11
N VAL A 121 -8.51 7.13 7.67
CA VAL A 121 -9.51 6.07 7.82
C VAL A 121 -9.07 4.79 7.11
N PHE A 122 -8.61 4.90 5.86
CA PHE A 122 -8.12 3.75 5.10
C PHE A 122 -6.98 3.05 5.83
N ASN A 123 -5.96 3.80 6.25
CA ASN A 123 -4.79 3.26 6.96
C ASN A 123 -5.19 2.58 8.27
N SER A 124 -6.08 3.20 9.05
CA SER A 124 -6.45 2.68 10.38
C SER A 124 -7.38 1.47 10.29
N ALA A 125 -8.22 1.39 9.24
CA ALA A 125 -9.09 0.24 9.00
C ALA A 125 -8.33 -1.01 8.53
N ASP A 126 -7.04 -0.88 8.17
CA ASP A 126 -6.12 -2.01 7.94
C ASP A 126 -5.93 -2.90 9.19
N GLU A 127 -6.41 -2.49 10.37
CA GLU A 127 -6.58 -3.35 11.55
C GLU A 127 -7.34 -4.65 11.23
N ALA A 128 -8.16 -4.66 10.18
CA ALA A 128 -8.84 -5.84 9.66
C ALA A 128 -7.87 -6.97 9.26
N VAL A 129 -6.67 -6.64 8.83
CA VAL A 129 -5.63 -7.64 8.50
C VAL A 129 -5.20 -8.41 9.75
N GLU A 130 -5.10 -7.75 10.90
CA GLU A 130 -4.81 -8.41 12.17
C GLU A 130 -5.94 -9.37 12.58
N LEU A 131 -7.20 -8.96 12.41
CA LEU A 131 -8.36 -9.84 12.66
C LEU A 131 -8.38 -11.05 11.71
N PHE A 132 -8.03 -10.86 10.45
CA PHE A 132 -7.90 -11.97 9.50
C PHE A 132 -6.79 -12.95 9.94
N MET A 133 -5.62 -12.45 10.31
CA MET A 133 -4.53 -13.30 10.79
C MET A 133 -4.88 -14.09 12.06
N GLN A 134 -5.80 -13.55 12.88
CA GLN A 134 -6.36 -14.24 14.04
C GLN A 134 -7.50 -15.21 13.67
N GLY A 135 -7.88 -15.32 12.41
CA GLY A 135 -8.98 -16.17 11.94
C GLY A 135 -10.38 -15.70 12.33
N LYS A 136 -10.53 -14.40 12.66
CA LYS A 136 -11.80 -13.82 13.11
C LYS A 136 -12.69 -13.31 11.98
N ILE A 137 -12.10 -12.95 10.86
CA ILE A 137 -12.81 -12.48 9.65
C ILE A 137 -12.32 -13.23 8.42
N SER A 138 -13.08 -13.12 7.32
CA SER A 138 -12.70 -13.70 6.04
C SER A 138 -11.65 -12.85 5.33
N TYR A 139 -10.98 -13.40 4.30
CA TYR A 139 -10.04 -12.66 3.47
C TYR A 139 -10.71 -11.47 2.76
N LEU A 140 -11.93 -11.64 2.25
CA LEU A 140 -12.69 -10.56 1.64
C LEU A 140 -13.20 -9.56 2.69
N GLY A 141 -13.41 -9.99 3.93
CA GLY A 141 -13.78 -9.14 5.06
C GLY A 141 -12.78 -8.02 5.32
N ILE A 142 -11.51 -8.15 4.88
CA ILE A 142 -10.51 -7.09 4.99
C ILE A 142 -10.96 -5.85 4.19
N SER A 143 -11.25 -6.01 2.91
CA SER A 143 -11.69 -4.89 2.07
C SER A 143 -13.07 -4.38 2.46
N ASP A 144 -13.96 -5.26 2.92
CA ASP A 144 -15.29 -4.89 3.40
C ASP A 144 -15.21 -4.02 4.66
N ALA A 145 -14.33 -4.36 5.60
CA ALA A 145 -14.09 -3.57 6.80
C ALA A 145 -13.59 -2.15 6.46
N ILE A 146 -12.61 -2.06 5.54
CA ILE A 146 -12.09 -0.77 5.08
C ILE A 146 -13.19 0.06 4.43
N ALA A 147 -13.97 -0.54 3.52
CA ALA A 147 -15.07 0.15 2.84
C ALA A 147 -16.13 0.68 3.82
N LYS A 148 -16.51 -0.13 4.81
CA LYS A 148 -17.49 0.26 5.83
C LYS A 148 -16.95 1.38 6.72
N ALA A 149 -15.72 1.29 7.20
CA ALA A 149 -15.10 2.37 7.99
C ALA A 149 -15.06 3.68 7.18
N MET A 150 -14.65 3.62 5.90
CA MET A 150 -14.64 4.79 5.02
C MET A 150 -16.04 5.38 4.79
N SER A 151 -17.09 4.55 4.75
CA SER A 151 -18.47 5.04 4.56
C SER A 151 -19.07 5.65 5.83
N GLU A 152 -18.72 5.15 7.00
CA GLU A 152 -19.28 5.60 8.28
C GLU A 152 -18.62 6.88 8.80
N ILE A 153 -17.31 7.04 8.61
CA ILE A 153 -16.59 8.21 9.10
C ILE A 153 -16.74 9.36 8.12
N LYS A 154 -17.35 10.47 8.60
CA LYS A 154 -17.49 11.69 7.81
C LYS A 154 -16.11 12.30 7.49
N ASN A 155 -15.99 12.86 6.28
CA ASN A 155 -14.77 13.55 5.90
C ASN A 155 -14.57 14.84 6.70
N ILE A 156 -13.32 15.10 7.11
CA ILE A 156 -12.83 16.37 7.67
C ILE A 156 -11.80 16.88 6.66
N GLU A 157 -12.13 17.96 5.94
CA GLU A 157 -11.31 18.44 4.81
C GLU A 157 -9.91 18.90 5.24
N ASN A 158 -9.80 19.58 6.38
CA ASN A 158 -8.53 20.10 6.93
C ASN A 158 -8.32 19.56 8.35
N PRO A 159 -7.96 18.28 8.51
CA PRO A 159 -7.86 17.67 9.82
C PRO A 159 -6.68 18.22 10.61
N THR A 160 -6.90 18.46 11.90
CA THR A 160 -5.84 18.70 12.86
C THR A 160 -5.17 17.37 13.27
N ILE A 161 -4.04 17.44 13.95
CA ILE A 161 -3.39 16.25 14.53
C ILE A 161 -4.34 15.51 15.51
N SER A 162 -5.15 16.25 16.28
CA SER A 162 -6.15 15.64 17.17
C SER A 162 -7.20 14.86 16.38
N ASP A 163 -7.72 15.44 15.31
CA ASP A 163 -8.68 14.77 14.42
C ASP A 163 -8.11 13.47 13.85
N ILE A 164 -6.83 13.47 13.48
CA ILE A 164 -6.13 12.27 12.97
C ILE A 164 -6.09 11.18 14.05
N TRP A 165 -5.69 11.51 15.27
CA TRP A 165 -5.62 10.54 16.37
C TRP A 165 -7.01 9.99 16.76
N GLU A 166 -8.01 10.86 16.82
CA GLU A 166 -9.39 10.47 17.13
C GLU A 166 -9.97 9.57 16.04
N THR A 167 -9.69 9.91 14.77
CA THR A 167 -10.13 9.11 13.62
C THR A 167 -9.43 7.76 13.56
N ASP A 168 -8.13 7.68 13.83
CA ASP A 168 -7.41 6.41 13.89
C ASP A 168 -8.07 5.47 14.91
N LYS A 169 -8.33 5.98 16.11
CA LYS A 169 -9.01 5.20 17.15
C LYS A 169 -10.41 4.78 16.73
N LEU A 170 -11.20 5.70 16.19
CA LEU A 170 -12.58 5.43 15.76
C LEU A 170 -12.64 4.39 14.63
N ALA A 171 -11.75 4.48 13.65
CA ALA A 171 -11.72 3.53 12.53
C ALA A 171 -11.41 2.09 13.04
N ARG A 172 -10.46 1.94 13.95
CA ARG A 172 -10.17 0.65 14.59
C ARG A 172 -11.35 0.14 15.41
N GLU A 173 -12.02 0.99 16.18
CA GLU A 173 -13.21 0.63 16.93
C GLU A 173 -14.35 0.14 16.03
N ILE A 174 -14.53 0.77 14.86
CA ILE A 174 -15.51 0.33 13.85
C ILE A 174 -15.15 -1.09 13.35
N VAL A 175 -13.91 -1.36 12.99
CA VAL A 175 -13.47 -2.69 12.52
C VAL A 175 -13.75 -3.75 13.58
N TYR A 176 -13.41 -3.52 14.83
CA TYR A 176 -13.70 -4.46 15.93
C TYR A 176 -15.21 -4.65 16.18
N ARG A 177 -16.00 -3.59 16.01
CA ARG A 177 -17.46 -3.70 16.13
C ARG A 177 -18.04 -4.55 15.01
N LEU A 178 -17.59 -4.32 13.75
CA LEU A 178 -18.07 -5.09 12.59
C LEU A 178 -17.76 -6.58 12.73
N GLU A 179 -16.61 -6.95 13.27
CA GLU A 179 -16.25 -8.33 13.58
C GLU A 179 -17.20 -8.94 14.60
N LYS A 180 -17.46 -8.25 15.73
CA LYS A 180 -18.38 -8.74 16.78
C LYS A 180 -19.81 -8.90 16.30
N GLU A 181 -20.25 -8.08 15.37
CA GLU A 181 -21.58 -8.11 14.76
C GLU A 181 -21.66 -9.11 13.59
N SER A 182 -20.56 -9.81 13.27
CA SER A 182 -20.44 -10.76 12.13
C SER A 182 -20.84 -10.13 10.78
N LEU A 183 -20.44 -8.86 10.57
CA LEU A 183 -20.73 -8.10 9.36
C LEU A 183 -19.59 -8.12 8.32
N ILE A 184 -18.45 -8.76 8.67
CA ILE A 184 -17.26 -8.91 7.82
C ILE A 184 -16.62 -10.29 7.98
#